data_9333d9c78b98ca5779f8b6a3988f1560
#
_entry.id   9333d9c78b98ca5779f8b6a3988f1560
#
_cell.length_a   1.000
_cell.length_b   1.000
_cell.length_c   1.000
_cell.angle_alpha   90.00
_cell.angle_beta   90.00
_cell.angle_gamma   90.00
#
_symmetry.space_group_name_H-M   'P 1'
#
loop_
_entity.id
_entity.type
_entity.pdbx_description
1 polymer ?
#
loop_
_entity_poly.entity_id
_entity_poly.type
_entity_poly.pdbx_seq_one_letter_code
_entity_poly.pdbx_strand_id
1 'polypeptide(L)'
;MIKYPIFIYFLIFIFTDVNASNYIDKGYYVIDLKNKIEWLKCSTGQQWSDDKKSCLGNPVKLDYKAIEEANIQLNEQIDGNWRLPDRKELESLICKNCENVKIDESVFPDTPAEIFWTSQRNWWSPKFYWSVNFFTGHSYGRFVPEKELFVRFVKDR
;
A
#
# COMPACT_ATOMS: atom_id res chain seq x y z
N MET A 1 -32.12 24.21 60.03
CA MET A 1 -31.91 23.03 59.16
C MET A 1 -31.46 23.54 57.79
N ILE A 2 -30.14 23.43 57.51
CA ILE A 2 -29.56 23.92 56.23
C ILE A 2 -29.47 22.71 55.29
N LYS A 3 -30.25 22.73 54.21
CA LYS A 3 -30.21 21.70 53.14
C LYS A 3 -29.13 22.09 52.14
N TYR A 4 -28.03 21.32 52.08
CA TYR A 4 -27.04 21.45 51.02
C TYR A 4 -27.53 20.67 49.75
N PRO A 5 -27.52 21.26 48.55
CA PRO A 5 -27.82 20.50 47.35
C PRO A 5 -26.58 19.64 46.95
N ILE A 6 -26.82 18.36 46.80
CA ILE A 6 -25.83 17.42 46.25
C ILE A 6 -25.72 17.68 44.77
N PHE A 7 -24.61 18.28 44.33
CA PHE A 7 -24.24 18.39 42.93
C PHE A 7 -23.62 17.06 42.48
N ILE A 8 -24.40 16.26 41.72
CA ILE A 8 -23.91 15.06 41.08
C ILE A 8 -23.15 15.50 39.81
N TYR A 9 -21.81 15.49 39.87
CA TYR A 9 -20.97 15.66 38.68
C TYR A 9 -21.07 14.40 37.80
N PHE A 10 -21.78 14.51 36.69
CA PHE A 10 -21.80 13.50 35.66
C PHE A 10 -20.50 13.59 34.86
N LEU A 11 -19.53 12.69 35.14
CA LEU A 11 -18.29 12.58 34.38
C LEU A 11 -18.64 11.95 33.03
N ILE A 12 -18.71 12.79 31.99
CA ILE A 12 -18.86 12.32 30.60
C ILE A 12 -17.51 11.78 30.17
N PHE A 13 -17.37 10.45 30.16
CA PHE A 13 -16.25 9.77 29.50
C PHE A 13 -16.45 9.88 27.98
N ILE A 14 -15.70 10.78 27.34
CA ILE A 14 -15.58 10.84 25.89
C ILE A 14 -14.65 9.68 25.50
N PHE A 15 -15.22 8.56 25.04
CA PHE A 15 -14.44 7.53 24.37
C PHE A 15 -14.06 8.07 22.99
N THR A 16 -12.79 8.48 22.83
CA THR A 16 -12.23 8.69 21.50
C THR A 16 -11.91 7.33 20.93
N ASP A 17 -12.58 6.94 19.86
CA ASP A 17 -12.22 5.76 19.07
C ASP A 17 -10.81 5.95 18.50
N VAL A 18 -9.84 5.35 19.15
CA VAL A 18 -8.48 5.24 18.61
C VAL A 18 -8.53 4.19 17.51
N ASN A 19 -8.69 4.61 16.27
CA ASN A 19 -8.48 3.74 15.12
C ASN A 19 -7.01 3.32 15.11
N ALA A 20 -6.71 2.14 15.66
CA ALA A 20 -5.37 1.57 15.60
C ALA A 20 -5.03 1.29 14.13
N SER A 21 -4.01 1.95 13.63
CA SER A 21 -3.49 1.67 12.29
C SER A 21 -2.99 0.22 12.22
N ASN A 22 -3.37 -0.50 11.19
CA ASN A 22 -2.84 -1.85 10.93
C ASN A 22 -1.38 -1.83 10.43
N TYR A 23 -0.79 -0.65 10.30
CA TYR A 23 0.56 -0.45 9.78
C TYR A 23 1.50 0.11 10.86
N ILE A 24 2.73 -0.43 10.91
CA ILE A 24 3.83 0.14 11.69
C ILE A 24 4.79 0.82 10.73
N ASP A 25 4.98 2.12 10.89
CA ASP A 25 5.91 2.92 10.09
C ASP A 25 7.37 2.57 10.42
N LYS A 26 8.18 2.33 9.39
CA LYS A 26 9.62 2.04 9.44
C LYS A 26 10.44 2.94 8.52
N GLY A 27 9.96 4.15 8.23
CA GLY A 27 10.58 5.08 7.30
C GLY A 27 10.20 4.75 5.85
N TYR A 28 11.10 4.18 5.06
CA TYR A 28 10.84 3.86 3.65
C TYR A 28 9.88 2.69 3.41
N TYR A 29 9.54 1.92 4.44
CA TYR A 29 8.58 0.84 4.38
C TYR A 29 7.62 0.83 5.58
N VAL A 30 6.55 0.06 5.48
CA VAL A 30 5.61 -0.20 6.56
C VAL A 30 5.45 -1.69 6.79
N ILE A 31 5.23 -2.07 8.04
CA ILE A 31 4.83 -3.44 8.41
C ILE A 31 3.31 -3.50 8.41
N ASP A 32 2.75 -4.35 7.58
CA ASP A 32 1.32 -4.70 7.59
C ASP A 32 1.09 -5.83 8.61
N LEU A 33 0.52 -5.46 9.75
CA LEU A 33 0.27 -6.41 10.85
C LEU A 33 -0.82 -7.43 10.50
N LYS A 34 -1.78 -7.04 9.67
CA LYS A 34 -2.89 -7.89 9.28
C LYS A 34 -2.46 -9.01 8.34
N ASN A 35 -1.64 -8.66 7.34
CA ASN A 35 -1.20 -9.60 6.32
C ASN A 35 0.17 -10.23 6.63
N LYS A 36 0.87 -9.75 7.68
CA LYS A 36 2.21 -10.20 8.11
C LYS A 36 3.27 -10.05 7.01
N ILE A 37 3.21 -8.96 6.29
CA ILE A 37 4.14 -8.60 5.21
C ILE A 37 4.66 -7.18 5.42
N GLU A 38 5.65 -6.78 4.64
CA GLU A 38 6.21 -5.45 4.64
C GLU A 38 6.09 -4.83 3.26
N TRP A 39 5.63 -3.58 3.18
CA TRP A 39 5.42 -2.86 1.93
C TRP A 39 6.42 -1.71 1.79
N LEU A 40 7.03 -1.55 0.61
CA LEU A 40 7.64 -0.28 0.29
C LEU A 40 6.57 0.81 0.20
N LYS A 41 6.81 1.96 0.83
CA LYS A 41 5.87 3.09 0.78
C LYS A 41 5.78 3.71 -0.62
N CYS A 42 6.91 3.77 -1.32
CA CYS A 42 7.01 4.37 -2.64
C CYS A 42 6.79 3.37 -3.76
N SER A 43 6.22 3.82 -4.85
CA SER A 43 6.18 3.08 -6.11
C SER A 43 7.57 3.04 -6.75
N THR A 44 7.85 2.04 -7.58
CA THR A 44 9.12 1.94 -8.29
C THR A 44 9.41 3.22 -9.10
N GLY A 45 10.66 3.68 -9.04
CA GLY A 45 11.09 4.96 -9.63
C GLY A 45 11.05 6.15 -8.68
N GLN A 46 10.36 6.03 -7.55
CA GLN A 46 10.33 7.05 -6.50
C GLN A 46 11.30 6.68 -5.35
N GLN A 47 11.73 7.68 -4.61
CA GLN A 47 12.58 7.55 -3.43
C GLN A 47 11.89 8.17 -2.20
N TRP A 48 11.91 7.44 -1.09
CA TRP A 48 11.41 7.94 0.19
C TRP A 48 12.26 9.10 0.72
N SER A 49 11.61 10.16 1.20
CA SER A 49 12.23 11.28 1.89
C SER A 49 11.74 11.33 3.34
N ASP A 50 12.65 11.10 4.29
CA ASP A 50 12.33 11.17 5.71
C ASP A 50 11.98 12.58 6.16
N ASP A 51 12.59 13.60 5.57
CA ASP A 51 12.34 15.00 5.90
C ASP A 51 10.95 15.46 5.43
N LYS A 52 10.55 15.04 4.23
CA LYS A 52 9.27 15.45 3.62
C LYS A 52 8.13 14.47 3.94
N LYS A 53 8.45 13.29 4.47
CA LYS A 53 7.49 12.18 4.67
C LYS A 53 6.69 11.87 3.40
N SER A 54 7.36 11.87 2.26
CA SER A 54 6.76 11.69 0.94
C SER A 54 7.69 10.92 0.00
N CYS A 55 7.15 10.44 -1.11
CA CYS A 55 7.88 9.76 -2.18
C CYS A 55 8.29 10.78 -3.24
N LEU A 56 9.60 11.01 -3.40
CA LEU A 56 10.16 11.96 -4.36
C LEU A 56 10.46 11.28 -5.70
N GLY A 57 10.35 12.04 -6.76
CA GLY A 57 10.59 11.56 -8.13
C GLY A 57 9.31 11.07 -8.81
N ASN A 58 9.45 10.62 -10.04
CA ASN A 58 8.33 10.12 -10.82
C ASN A 58 8.27 8.59 -10.76
N PRO A 59 7.12 8.02 -10.44
CA PRO A 59 6.94 6.58 -10.53
C PRO A 59 7.06 6.13 -11.98
N VAL A 60 7.65 4.96 -12.22
CA VAL A 60 7.85 4.40 -13.55
C VAL A 60 6.92 3.22 -13.81
N LYS A 61 6.51 3.07 -15.06
CA LYS A 61 5.79 1.89 -15.55
C LYS A 61 6.78 0.90 -16.11
N LEU A 62 6.65 -0.37 -15.78
CA LEU A 62 7.53 -1.45 -16.17
C LEU A 62 6.73 -2.59 -16.79
N ASP A 63 7.31 -3.26 -17.77
CA ASP A 63 6.88 -4.58 -18.21
C ASP A 63 7.47 -5.68 -17.30
N TYR A 64 7.06 -6.93 -17.48
CA TYR A 64 7.50 -8.01 -16.58
C TYR A 64 9.02 -8.26 -16.63
N LYS A 65 9.67 -8.06 -17.77
CA LYS A 65 11.12 -8.22 -17.88
C LYS A 65 11.86 -7.14 -17.10
N ALA A 66 11.42 -5.89 -17.25
CA ALA A 66 11.99 -4.78 -16.50
C ALA A 66 11.71 -4.89 -14.99
N ILE A 67 10.59 -5.50 -14.58
CA ILE A 67 10.30 -5.79 -13.17
C ILE A 67 11.31 -6.78 -12.59
N GLU A 68 11.68 -7.83 -13.31
CA GLU A 68 12.69 -8.80 -12.85
C GLU A 68 14.04 -8.11 -12.62
N GLU A 69 14.47 -7.25 -13.57
CA GLU A 69 15.70 -6.47 -13.45
C GLU A 69 15.64 -5.48 -12.26
N ALA A 70 14.53 -4.76 -12.11
CA ALA A 70 14.31 -3.83 -11.00
C ALA A 70 14.28 -4.54 -9.64
N ASN A 71 13.70 -5.74 -9.57
CA ASN A 71 13.66 -6.54 -8.34
C ASN A 71 15.08 -7.00 -7.92
N ILE A 72 15.89 -7.44 -8.86
CA ILE A 72 17.30 -7.81 -8.59
C ILE A 72 18.05 -6.60 -8.02
N GLN A 73 17.98 -5.45 -8.70
CA GLN A 73 18.62 -4.21 -8.27
C GLN A 73 18.14 -3.75 -6.88
N LEU A 74 16.85 -3.86 -6.62
CA LEU A 74 16.28 -3.50 -5.32
C LEU A 74 16.86 -4.36 -4.19
N ASN A 75 16.92 -5.68 -4.39
CA ASN A 75 17.43 -6.62 -3.39
C ASN A 75 18.97 -6.53 -3.20
N GLU A 76 19.69 -5.93 -4.15
CA GLU A 76 21.11 -5.59 -4.00
C GLU A 76 21.31 -4.29 -3.20
N GLN A 77 20.38 -3.35 -3.27
CA GLN A 77 20.45 -2.03 -2.64
C GLN A 77 19.95 -2.00 -1.21
N ILE A 78 18.89 -2.76 -0.94
CA ILE A 78 18.27 -2.85 0.39
C ILE A 78 18.09 -4.30 0.80
N ASP A 79 18.46 -4.61 2.04
CA ASP A 79 18.34 -5.95 2.58
C ASP A 79 16.89 -6.43 2.61
N GLY A 80 16.69 -7.66 2.19
CA GLY A 80 15.38 -8.33 2.18
C GLY A 80 15.14 -9.13 0.92
N ASN A 81 14.08 -9.95 0.94
CA ASN A 81 13.61 -10.69 -0.24
C ASN A 81 12.37 -9.98 -0.81
N TRP A 82 12.58 -8.76 -1.30
CA TRP A 82 11.51 -7.99 -1.93
C TRP A 82 11.04 -8.68 -3.21
N ARG A 83 9.75 -8.68 -3.43
CA ARG A 83 9.11 -9.36 -4.55
C ARG A 83 7.87 -8.58 -5.02
N LEU A 84 7.40 -8.91 -6.21
CA LEU A 84 6.10 -8.44 -6.67
C LEU A 84 4.98 -9.05 -5.80
N PRO A 85 3.99 -8.26 -5.35
CA PRO A 85 2.88 -8.77 -4.55
C PRO A 85 1.98 -9.70 -5.36
N ASP A 86 1.33 -10.63 -4.70
CA ASP A 86 0.23 -11.35 -5.31
C ASP A 86 -1.03 -10.46 -5.41
N ARG A 87 -2.08 -10.97 -6.06
CA ARG A 87 -3.31 -10.22 -6.26
C ARG A 87 -3.99 -9.84 -4.94
N LYS A 88 -4.10 -10.78 -4.00
CA LYS A 88 -4.79 -10.55 -2.72
C LYS A 88 -4.04 -9.56 -1.84
N GLU A 89 -2.73 -9.65 -1.85
CA GLU A 89 -1.86 -8.70 -1.14
C GLU A 89 -2.10 -7.28 -1.65
N LEU A 90 -2.02 -7.07 -2.97
CA LEU A 90 -2.20 -5.74 -3.54
C LEU A 90 -3.65 -5.23 -3.41
N GLU A 91 -4.65 -6.10 -3.54
CA GLU A 91 -6.07 -5.80 -3.26
C GLU A 91 -6.30 -5.36 -1.81
N SER A 92 -5.49 -5.85 -0.86
CA SER A 92 -5.62 -5.50 0.56
C SER A 92 -5.30 -4.03 0.85
N LEU A 93 -4.59 -3.36 -0.05
CA LEU A 93 -4.29 -1.94 0.03
C LEU A 93 -5.45 -1.04 -0.45
N ILE A 94 -6.52 -1.63 -1.05
CA ILE A 94 -7.64 -0.85 -1.58
C ILE A 94 -8.40 -0.17 -0.45
N CYS A 95 -8.39 1.16 -0.47
CA CYS A 95 -9.18 2.02 0.38
C CYS A 95 -10.49 2.38 -0.33
N LYS A 96 -11.60 1.73 0.07
CA LYS A 96 -12.91 1.94 -0.57
C LYS A 96 -13.47 3.35 -0.38
N ASN A 97 -13.18 3.97 0.76
CA ASN A 97 -13.70 5.28 1.14
C ASN A 97 -12.76 6.44 0.76
N CYS A 98 -11.59 6.15 0.17
CA CYS A 98 -10.70 7.19 -0.33
C CYS A 98 -11.24 7.78 -1.64
N GLU A 99 -11.11 9.10 -1.81
CA GLU A 99 -11.76 9.82 -2.94
C GLU A 99 -10.93 9.77 -4.23
N ASN A 100 -9.72 10.31 -4.19
CA ASN A 100 -8.91 10.54 -5.40
C ASN A 100 -8.15 9.30 -5.87
N VAL A 101 -7.47 8.66 -4.94
CA VAL A 101 -6.76 7.40 -5.17
C VAL A 101 -7.28 6.36 -4.18
N LYS A 102 -7.51 5.14 -4.65
CA LYS A 102 -8.09 4.06 -3.83
C LYS A 102 -7.01 3.33 -3.00
N ILE A 103 -6.16 4.10 -2.33
CA ILE A 103 -5.16 3.65 -1.36
C ILE A 103 -5.06 4.70 -0.26
N ASP A 104 -4.66 4.31 0.95
CA ASP A 104 -4.45 5.24 2.06
C ASP A 104 -3.14 6.04 1.85
N GLU A 105 -3.27 7.29 1.38
CA GLU A 105 -2.14 8.18 1.10
C GLU A 105 -1.38 8.60 2.37
N SER A 106 -1.96 8.47 3.56
CA SER A 106 -1.24 8.72 4.81
C SER A 106 -0.20 7.65 5.10
N VAL A 107 -0.37 6.45 4.53
CA VAL A 107 0.55 5.31 4.63
C VAL A 107 1.41 5.17 3.37
N PHE A 108 0.81 5.36 2.20
CA PHE A 108 1.41 5.19 0.87
C PHE A 108 1.31 6.48 0.05
N PRO A 109 2.06 7.54 0.44
CA PRO A 109 1.95 8.85 -0.20
C PRO A 109 2.39 8.79 -1.66
N ASP A 110 1.92 9.75 -2.45
CA ASP A 110 2.29 9.96 -3.84
C ASP A 110 2.08 8.73 -4.75
N THR A 111 1.15 7.86 -4.36
CA THR A 111 0.79 6.69 -5.18
C THR A 111 -0.03 7.13 -6.39
N PRO A 112 0.36 6.76 -7.62
CA PRO A 112 -0.46 7.05 -8.81
C PRO A 112 -1.84 6.40 -8.74
N ALA A 113 -2.89 7.17 -9.07
CA ALA A 113 -4.25 6.66 -9.28
C ALA A 113 -4.33 5.88 -10.61
N GLU A 114 -3.65 4.75 -10.69
CA GLU A 114 -3.38 4.01 -11.92
C GLU A 114 -3.35 2.49 -11.67
N ILE A 115 -2.95 1.72 -12.66
CA ILE A 115 -2.90 0.26 -12.63
C ILE A 115 -1.52 -0.23 -12.20
N PHE A 116 -1.51 -1.16 -11.24
CA PHE A 116 -0.31 -1.80 -10.69
C PHE A 116 -0.27 -3.29 -10.99
N TRP A 117 0.93 -3.81 -11.28
CA TRP A 117 1.17 -5.23 -11.50
C TRP A 117 1.04 -6.07 -10.23
N THR A 118 0.57 -7.31 -10.41
CA THR A 118 0.71 -8.39 -9.41
C THR A 118 1.51 -9.54 -10.01
N SER A 119 2.10 -10.41 -9.18
CA SER A 119 2.82 -11.62 -9.63
C SER A 119 1.88 -12.71 -10.16
N GLN A 120 0.57 -12.57 -9.98
CA GLN A 120 -0.38 -13.64 -10.24
C GLN A 120 -0.81 -13.71 -11.70
N ARG A 121 -0.53 -14.84 -12.35
CA ARG A 121 -1.11 -15.15 -13.67
C ARG A 121 -2.61 -15.40 -13.57
N ASN A 122 -3.33 -15.04 -14.62
CA ASN A 122 -4.72 -15.45 -14.77
C ASN A 122 -4.79 -16.93 -15.15
N TRP A 123 -5.30 -17.77 -14.26
CA TRP A 123 -5.33 -19.22 -14.49
C TRP A 123 -6.28 -19.66 -15.61
N TRP A 124 -7.31 -18.86 -15.92
CA TRP A 124 -8.21 -19.11 -17.07
C TRP A 124 -7.56 -18.77 -18.42
N SER A 125 -6.67 -17.79 -18.42
CA SER A 125 -5.96 -17.31 -19.61
C SER A 125 -4.51 -17.01 -19.24
N PRO A 126 -3.63 -18.04 -19.21
CA PRO A 126 -2.27 -17.94 -18.66
C PRO A 126 -1.32 -16.96 -19.36
N LYS A 127 -1.70 -16.45 -20.53
CA LYS A 127 -0.99 -15.35 -21.21
C LYS A 127 -1.17 -13.98 -20.52
N PHE A 128 -2.17 -13.87 -19.62
CA PHE A 128 -2.47 -12.63 -18.90
C PHE A 128 -2.10 -12.72 -17.44
N TYR A 129 -1.85 -11.56 -16.87
CA TYR A 129 -1.61 -11.37 -15.44
C TYR A 129 -2.68 -10.50 -14.81
N TRP A 130 -2.88 -10.67 -13.51
CA TRP A 130 -3.72 -9.82 -12.72
C TRP A 130 -3.03 -8.51 -12.41
N SER A 131 -3.82 -7.46 -12.28
CA SER A 131 -3.42 -6.13 -11.87
C SER A 131 -4.48 -5.53 -10.96
N VAL A 132 -4.10 -4.53 -10.18
CA VAL A 132 -5.01 -3.75 -9.31
C VAL A 132 -4.95 -2.30 -9.78
N ASN A 133 -6.12 -1.68 -9.91
CA ASN A 133 -6.24 -0.27 -10.32
C ASN A 133 -6.62 0.59 -9.12
N PHE A 134 -5.71 1.44 -8.66
CA PHE A 134 -5.96 2.35 -7.55
C PHE A 134 -6.77 3.60 -7.92
N PHE A 135 -7.14 3.78 -9.19
CA PHE A 135 -8.15 4.78 -9.58
C PHE A 135 -9.57 4.25 -9.35
N THR A 136 -9.83 3.00 -9.72
CA THR A 136 -11.17 2.41 -9.65
C THR A 136 -11.40 1.54 -8.42
N GLY A 137 -10.32 1.05 -7.77
CA GLY A 137 -10.39 0.05 -6.70
C GLY A 137 -10.73 -1.36 -7.18
N HIS A 138 -10.54 -1.67 -8.48
CA HIS A 138 -10.86 -2.97 -9.06
C HIS A 138 -9.63 -3.69 -9.59
N SER A 139 -9.72 -5.02 -9.72
CA SER A 139 -8.69 -5.88 -10.29
C SER A 139 -9.06 -6.35 -11.69
N TYR A 140 -8.05 -6.48 -12.55
CA TYR A 140 -8.22 -6.89 -13.95
C TYR A 140 -7.20 -7.97 -14.32
N GLY A 141 -7.66 -9.12 -14.81
CA GLY A 141 -6.79 -10.24 -15.23
C GLY A 141 -6.62 -10.33 -16.76
N ARG A 142 -6.26 -9.21 -17.40
CA ARG A 142 -6.28 -9.10 -18.87
C ARG A 142 -5.07 -8.43 -19.52
N PHE A 143 -3.99 -8.21 -18.75
CA PHE A 143 -2.80 -7.57 -19.30
C PHE A 143 -1.72 -8.59 -19.63
N VAL A 144 -1.15 -8.45 -20.84
CA VAL A 144 0.01 -9.24 -21.28
C VAL A 144 1.28 -8.74 -20.59
N PRO A 145 2.30 -9.60 -20.40
CA PRO A 145 3.53 -9.23 -19.66
C PRO A 145 4.34 -8.10 -20.31
N GLU A 146 4.15 -7.84 -21.60
CA GLU A 146 4.82 -6.74 -22.34
C GLU A 146 4.17 -5.36 -22.07
N LYS A 147 3.02 -5.33 -21.37
CA LYS A 147 2.37 -4.08 -20.99
C LYS A 147 3.15 -3.41 -19.87
N GLU A 148 3.38 -2.12 -19.97
CA GLU A 148 4.00 -1.32 -18.91
C GLU A 148 2.93 -0.81 -17.92
N LEU A 149 3.04 -1.20 -16.65
CA LEU A 149 2.20 -0.75 -15.53
C LEU A 149 3.07 -0.38 -14.34
N PHE A 150 2.49 0.29 -13.35
CA PHE A 150 3.21 0.63 -12.12
C PHE A 150 3.49 -0.59 -11.25
N VAL A 151 4.46 -0.44 -10.36
CA VAL A 151 4.95 -1.52 -9.47
C VAL A 151 5.14 -0.99 -8.06
N ARG A 152 4.73 -1.79 -7.08
CA ARG A 152 5.08 -1.66 -5.67
C ARG A 152 5.55 -3.01 -5.16
N PHE A 153 6.69 -3.03 -4.48
CA PHE A 153 7.25 -4.25 -3.95
C PHE A 153 6.81 -4.52 -2.50
N VAL A 154 6.80 -5.80 -2.18
CA VAL A 154 6.44 -6.36 -0.88
C VAL A 154 7.49 -7.40 -0.47
N LYS A 155 7.63 -7.67 0.82
CA LYS A 155 8.38 -8.84 1.29
C LYS A 155 7.66 -9.53 2.44
N ASP A 156 7.91 -10.82 2.58
CA ASP A 156 7.43 -11.60 3.72
C ASP A 156 8.18 -11.20 4.99
N ARG A 157 7.49 -11.28 6.10
CA ARG A 157 8.02 -10.94 7.43
C ARG A 157 8.50 -12.19 8.16
#